data_cc41eebe0240e57d151b2161b81d864b
#
_entry.id   cc41eebe0240e57d151b2161b81d864b
#
_cell.length_a   1.000
_cell.length_b   1.000
_cell.length_c   1.000
_cell.angle_alpha   90.00
_cell.angle_beta   90.00
_cell.angle_gamma   90.00
#
_symmetry.space_group_name_H-M   'P 1'
#
loop_
_entity.id
_entity.type
_entity.pdbx_description
1 polymer ?
#
loop_
_entity_poly.entity_id
_entity_poly.type
_entity_poly.pdbx_seq_one_letter_code
_entity_poly.pdbx_strand_id
1 'polypeptide(L)'
;GLQPHTPIGTFLCSEKSIGFDGLLNFYAGRDEVCDLGFELAFVRHMDWSDNLCQPHPYVINCDAELMERIALDDMVRGVTIAAGGFYGPQGRALRIPLADPMQNAKIESFRHGNHCITNYEMESSALAGLARLMGHKATTVCMVIANRYAQEMNTAYKNSIEVLIEKVLERI
;
A
#
# COMPACT_ATOMS: atom_id res chain seq x y z
N GLY A 1 5.11 -5.37 -6.74
CA GLY A 1 4.52 -6.53 -6.08
C GLY A 1 5.44 -7.08 -5.01
N LEU A 2 4.85 -7.64 -3.96
CA LEU A 2 5.53 -8.18 -2.77
C LEU A 2 5.17 -9.65 -2.50
N GLN A 3 4.28 -10.23 -3.28
CA GLN A 3 3.79 -11.58 -3.05
C GLN A 3 3.93 -12.45 -4.31
N PRO A 4 4.00 -13.77 -4.18
CA PRO A 4 4.03 -14.68 -5.35
C PRO A 4 2.82 -14.54 -6.26
N HIS A 5 1.64 -14.24 -5.69
CA HIS A 5 0.39 -14.09 -6.43
C HIS A 5 0.15 -12.70 -7.01
N THR A 6 1.15 -11.80 -6.93
CA THR A 6 1.14 -10.49 -7.58
C THR A 6 2.29 -10.37 -8.59
N PRO A 7 2.33 -11.21 -9.65
CA PRO A 7 3.36 -11.13 -10.67
C PRO A 7 3.28 -9.82 -11.46
N ILE A 8 4.29 -9.56 -12.28
CA ILE A 8 4.32 -8.42 -13.19
C ILE A 8 3.06 -8.39 -14.06
N GLY A 9 2.48 -7.19 -14.24
CA GLY A 9 1.26 -6.97 -15.01
C GLY A 9 -0.03 -7.17 -14.23
N THR A 10 0.02 -7.67 -12.97
CA THR A 10 -1.16 -7.76 -12.12
C THR A 10 -1.74 -6.38 -11.86
N PHE A 11 -3.04 -6.22 -12.05
CA PHE A 11 -3.79 -5.06 -11.59
C PHE A 11 -4.20 -5.26 -10.12
N LEU A 12 -3.92 -4.26 -9.31
CA LEU A 12 -4.19 -4.24 -7.87
C LEU A 12 -5.16 -3.12 -7.55
N CYS A 13 -6.16 -3.39 -6.71
CA CYS A 13 -6.99 -2.38 -6.09
C CYS A 13 -6.74 -2.38 -4.57
N SER A 14 -6.43 -1.22 -4.02
CA SER A 14 -6.12 -1.09 -2.60
C SER A 14 -7.39 -1.21 -1.77
N GLU A 15 -7.46 -2.27 -0.97
CA GLU A 15 -8.49 -2.45 0.06
C GLU A 15 -8.16 -1.67 1.31
N LYS A 16 -6.87 -1.67 1.66
CA LYS A 16 -6.29 -0.87 2.75
C LYS A 16 -5.01 -0.22 2.27
N SER A 17 -4.72 0.94 2.82
CA SER A 17 -3.44 1.63 2.59
C SER A 17 -2.74 1.91 3.92
N ILE A 18 -1.46 1.57 3.99
CA ILE A 18 -0.60 1.84 5.15
C ILE A 18 0.31 3.01 4.80
N GLY A 19 0.18 4.12 5.50
CA GLY A 19 1.00 5.31 5.28
C GLY A 19 2.29 5.30 6.10
N PHE A 20 3.43 5.29 5.43
CA PHE A 20 4.75 5.48 6.06
C PHE A 20 5.17 6.95 6.10
N ASP A 21 4.36 7.84 5.53
CA ASP A 21 4.59 9.28 5.52
C ASP A 21 4.20 9.98 6.84
N GLY A 22 3.36 9.33 7.67
CA GLY A 22 2.86 9.87 8.92
C GLY A 22 1.89 11.04 8.77
N LEU A 23 1.40 11.34 7.55
CA LEU A 23 0.64 12.55 7.24
C LEU A 23 -0.62 12.70 8.09
N LEU A 24 -1.40 11.65 8.25
CA LEU A 24 -2.65 11.73 9.01
C LEU A 24 -2.44 12.00 10.50
N ASN A 25 -1.28 11.72 11.04
CA ASN A 25 -0.98 11.98 12.46
C ASN A 25 -0.96 13.48 12.82
N PHE A 26 -0.99 14.36 11.81
CA PHE A 26 -1.08 15.82 12.00
C PHE A 26 -2.52 16.35 12.01
N TYR A 27 -3.54 15.50 11.77
CA TYR A 27 -4.94 15.94 11.64
C TYR A 27 -5.82 15.42 12.76
N ALA A 28 -6.71 16.29 13.26
CA ALA A 28 -7.78 15.89 14.15
C ALA A 28 -8.75 14.91 13.46
N GLY A 29 -9.34 13.98 14.23
CA GLY A 29 -10.23 12.96 13.67
C GLY A 29 -9.53 11.76 13.06
N ARG A 30 -8.20 11.72 13.08
CA ARG A 30 -7.40 10.63 12.56
C ARG A 30 -7.87 9.26 13.06
N ASP A 31 -8.07 9.13 14.37
CA ASP A 31 -8.45 7.86 15.00
C ASP A 31 -9.88 7.40 14.66
N GLU A 32 -10.73 8.31 14.20
CA GLU A 32 -12.10 8.00 13.76
C GLU A 32 -12.12 7.33 12.38
N VAL A 33 -11.10 7.58 11.57
CA VAL A 33 -11.02 7.09 10.17
C VAL A 33 -9.98 5.99 9.97
N CYS A 34 -9.02 5.82 10.87
CA CYS A 34 -7.98 4.82 10.79
C CYS A 34 -8.42 3.45 11.33
N ASP A 35 -7.88 2.38 10.76
CA ASP A 35 -7.98 1.02 11.29
C ASP A 35 -6.91 0.79 12.36
N LEU A 36 -7.20 1.22 13.58
CA LEU A 36 -6.27 1.17 14.71
C LEU A 36 -5.86 -0.26 15.08
N GLY A 37 -6.75 -1.24 14.87
CA GLY A 37 -6.47 -2.64 15.13
C GLY A 37 -5.42 -3.21 14.18
N PHE A 38 -5.59 -2.93 12.90
CA PHE A 38 -4.62 -3.33 11.87
C PHE A 38 -3.27 -2.61 12.06
N GLU A 39 -3.31 -1.32 12.36
CA GLU A 39 -2.13 -0.50 12.63
C GLU A 39 -1.29 -1.08 13.78
N LEU A 40 -1.95 -1.39 14.90
CA LEU A 40 -1.27 -1.98 16.06
C LEU A 40 -0.67 -3.35 15.73
N ALA A 41 -1.38 -4.19 14.97
CA ALA A 41 -0.88 -5.49 14.55
C ALA A 41 0.34 -5.34 13.64
N PHE A 42 0.31 -4.37 12.71
CA PHE A 42 1.42 -4.09 11.81
C PHE A 42 2.66 -3.57 12.57
N VAL A 43 2.49 -2.57 13.44
CA VAL A 43 3.58 -1.99 14.24
C VAL A 43 4.26 -3.05 15.11
N ARG A 44 3.48 -3.93 15.74
CA ARG A 44 4.03 -5.05 16.53
C ARG A 44 4.82 -6.04 15.69
N HIS A 45 4.28 -6.41 14.52
CA HIS A 45 4.96 -7.34 13.61
C HIS A 45 6.27 -6.78 13.08
N MET A 46 6.30 -5.47 12.80
CA MET A 46 7.50 -4.77 12.35
C MET A 46 8.53 -4.53 13.46
N ASP A 47 8.16 -4.74 14.71
CA ASP A 47 8.99 -4.43 15.88
C ASP A 47 9.33 -2.92 15.96
N TRP A 48 8.31 -2.09 15.67
CA TRP A 48 8.44 -0.62 15.65
C TRP A 48 7.86 0.05 16.89
N SER A 49 7.30 -0.68 17.83
CA SER A 49 6.60 -0.13 19.01
C SER A 49 7.44 0.84 19.83
N ASP A 50 8.73 0.57 19.97
CA ASP A 50 9.68 1.35 20.76
C ASP A 50 10.75 2.03 19.90
N ASN A 51 10.58 2.00 18.58
CA ASN A 51 11.58 2.53 17.65
C ASN A 51 11.24 3.96 17.21
N LEU A 52 11.88 4.94 17.84
CA LEU A 52 11.72 6.36 17.52
C LEU A 52 12.29 6.77 16.16
N CYS A 53 13.05 5.89 15.52
CA CYS A 53 13.66 6.17 14.20
C CYS A 53 12.76 5.82 13.01
N GLN A 54 11.63 5.12 13.26
CA GLN A 54 10.67 4.76 12.23
C GLN A 54 9.44 5.67 12.29
N PRO A 55 8.85 6.02 11.14
CA PRO A 55 7.61 6.79 11.14
C PRO A 55 6.51 5.96 11.81
N HIS A 56 5.66 6.60 12.59
CA HIS A 56 4.46 5.95 13.11
C HIS A 56 3.45 5.78 11.96
N PRO A 57 3.20 4.55 11.48
CA PRO A 57 2.32 4.34 10.36
C PRO A 57 0.86 4.61 10.73
N TYR A 58 0.02 4.89 9.74
CA TYR A 58 -1.41 4.90 9.88
C TYR A 58 -2.02 3.99 8.82
N VAL A 59 -3.18 3.41 9.10
CA VAL A 59 -3.86 2.46 8.22
C VAL A 59 -5.26 2.93 7.91
N ILE A 60 -5.57 3.06 6.62
CA ILE A 60 -6.88 3.48 6.12
C ILE A 60 -7.55 2.35 5.35
N ASN A 61 -8.84 2.13 5.63
CA ASN A 61 -9.69 1.34 4.75
C ASN A 61 -10.10 2.21 3.56
N CYS A 62 -9.80 1.78 2.35
CA CYS A 62 -10.29 2.40 1.13
C CYS A 62 -11.82 2.27 1.02
N ASP A 63 -12.43 3.03 0.12
CA ASP A 63 -13.89 3.00 -0.03
C ASP A 63 -14.35 1.68 -0.65
N ALA A 64 -15.21 0.97 0.07
CA ALA A 64 -15.68 -0.36 -0.32
C ALA A 64 -16.56 -0.32 -1.57
N GLU A 65 -17.41 0.70 -1.72
CA GLU A 65 -18.31 0.83 -2.88
C GLU A 65 -17.51 1.08 -4.16
N LEU A 66 -16.51 1.97 -4.12
CA LEU A 66 -15.62 2.18 -5.26
C LEU A 66 -14.84 0.91 -5.60
N MET A 67 -14.33 0.23 -4.58
CA MET A 67 -13.58 -1.01 -4.76
C MET A 67 -14.45 -2.12 -5.38
N GLU A 68 -15.71 -2.28 -4.94
CA GLU A 68 -16.63 -3.26 -5.53
C GLU A 68 -16.96 -2.96 -6.98
N ARG A 69 -17.08 -1.70 -7.35
CA ARG A 69 -17.32 -1.27 -8.74
C ARG A 69 -16.11 -1.47 -9.63
N ILE A 70 -14.91 -1.15 -9.13
CA ILE A 70 -13.69 -1.11 -9.93
C ILE A 70 -12.97 -2.47 -9.97
N ALA A 71 -12.82 -3.13 -8.81
CA ALA A 71 -12.05 -4.37 -8.69
C ALA A 71 -12.94 -5.59 -8.90
N LEU A 72 -13.18 -5.91 -10.15
CA LEU A 72 -13.82 -7.16 -10.57
C LEU A 72 -12.80 -8.33 -10.53
N ASP A 73 -13.15 -9.48 -11.11
CA ASP A 73 -12.33 -10.70 -11.10
C ASP A 73 -10.95 -10.54 -11.79
N ASP A 74 -10.74 -9.45 -12.51
CA ASP A 74 -9.51 -9.13 -13.22
C ASP A 74 -8.52 -8.25 -12.40
N MET A 75 -8.82 -7.96 -11.14
CA MET A 75 -7.97 -7.22 -10.23
C MET A 75 -7.81 -7.92 -8.90
N VAL A 76 -6.60 -7.92 -8.36
CA VAL A 76 -6.33 -8.42 -7.01
C VAL A 76 -6.62 -7.31 -6.01
N ARG A 77 -7.45 -7.60 -5.00
CA ARG A 77 -7.64 -6.72 -3.84
C ARG A 77 -6.53 -6.98 -2.82
N GLY A 78 -6.01 -5.93 -2.21
CA GLY A 78 -4.92 -6.12 -1.27
C GLY A 78 -4.56 -4.90 -0.44
N VAL A 79 -3.52 -5.07 0.38
CA VAL A 79 -3.01 -4.01 1.25
C VAL A 79 -1.79 -3.37 0.61
N THR A 80 -1.86 -2.07 0.37
CA THR A 80 -0.81 -1.26 -0.25
C THR A 80 -0.05 -0.46 0.80
N ILE A 81 1.27 -0.40 0.71
CA ILE A 81 2.07 0.54 1.50
C ILE A 81 2.38 1.77 0.64
N ALA A 82 1.98 2.95 1.14
CA ALA A 82 2.40 4.24 0.63
C ALA A 82 3.66 4.70 1.37
N ALA A 83 4.78 4.72 0.66
CA ALA A 83 6.08 5.07 1.24
C ALA A 83 6.55 6.42 0.71
N GLY A 84 6.87 7.36 1.59
CA GLY A 84 7.31 8.73 1.25
C GLY A 84 8.67 8.82 0.53
N GLY A 85 9.24 7.70 0.08
CA GLY A 85 10.49 7.67 -0.67
C GLY A 85 10.72 6.34 -1.35
N PHE A 86 11.33 6.38 -2.54
CA PHE A 86 11.56 5.20 -3.37
C PHE A 86 12.64 4.25 -2.85
N TYR A 87 13.65 4.77 -2.14
CA TYR A 87 14.81 3.99 -1.70
C TYR A 87 14.65 3.44 -0.27
N GLY A 88 15.19 4.12 0.74
CA GLY A 88 15.18 3.67 2.13
C GLY A 88 13.79 3.32 2.66
N PRO A 89 12.76 4.19 2.50
CA PRO A 89 11.40 3.89 2.97
C PRO A 89 10.78 2.64 2.34
N GLN A 90 11.21 2.29 1.14
CA GLN A 90 10.83 1.03 0.49
C GLN A 90 11.86 -0.10 0.66
N GLY A 91 12.76 0.01 1.61
CA GLY A 91 13.74 -1.03 1.93
C GLY A 91 14.80 -1.28 0.84
N ARG A 92 15.17 -0.23 0.08
CA ARG A 92 16.27 -0.30 -0.90
C ARG A 92 17.52 0.34 -0.31
N ALA A 93 18.52 -0.47 -0.01
CA ALA A 93 19.85 0.01 0.34
C ALA A 93 20.63 0.37 -0.93
N LEU A 94 21.31 1.52 -0.90
CA LEU A 94 22.29 1.92 -1.92
C LEU A 94 23.67 2.07 -1.26
N ARG A 95 24.05 3.33 -0.95
CA ARG A 95 25.33 3.62 -0.30
C ARG A 95 25.24 3.61 1.23
N ILE A 96 24.04 3.91 1.76
CA ILE A 96 23.76 3.97 3.18
C ILE A 96 23.01 2.71 3.58
N PRO A 97 23.42 1.99 4.63
CA PRO A 97 22.69 0.84 5.13
C PRO A 97 21.32 1.26 5.66
N LEU A 98 20.35 0.36 5.60
CA LEU A 98 19.03 0.56 6.18
C LEU A 98 19.11 0.48 7.72
N ALA A 99 18.27 1.22 8.40
CA ALA A 99 18.11 1.11 9.86
C ALA A 99 17.56 -0.27 10.25
N ASP A 100 16.65 -0.82 9.45
CA ASP A 100 16.19 -2.21 9.56
C ASP A 100 16.43 -2.94 8.24
N PRO A 101 17.51 -3.74 8.13
CA PRO A 101 17.79 -4.55 6.95
C PRO A 101 16.73 -5.62 6.66
N MET A 102 15.92 -5.99 7.68
CA MET A 102 14.87 -7.00 7.56
C MET A 102 13.50 -6.43 7.23
N GLN A 103 13.39 -5.11 7.04
CA GLN A 103 12.12 -4.42 6.78
C GLN A 103 11.27 -5.14 5.72
N ASN A 104 11.82 -5.42 4.55
CA ASN A 104 11.08 -6.06 3.47
C ASN A 104 10.66 -7.50 3.81
N ALA A 105 11.52 -8.28 4.45
CA ALA A 105 11.19 -9.64 4.88
C ALA A 105 10.04 -9.64 5.90
N LYS A 106 10.05 -8.70 6.85
CA LYS A 106 8.96 -8.51 7.80
C LYS A 106 7.66 -8.13 7.06
N ILE A 107 7.70 -7.18 6.13
CA ILE A 107 6.54 -6.75 5.36
C ILE A 107 5.96 -7.90 4.52
N GLU A 108 6.79 -8.65 3.83
CA GLU A 108 6.37 -9.80 3.01
C GLU A 108 5.72 -10.91 3.86
N SER A 109 6.20 -11.12 5.07
CA SER A 109 5.67 -12.12 6.00
C SER A 109 4.46 -11.66 6.81
N PHE A 110 4.13 -10.36 6.81
CA PHE A 110 3.00 -9.85 7.58
C PHE A 110 1.67 -10.48 7.14
N ARG A 111 0.90 -10.93 8.15
CA ARG A 111 -0.46 -11.46 7.97
C ARG A 111 -1.34 -10.93 9.09
N HIS A 112 -2.54 -10.45 8.75
CA HIS A 112 -3.56 -10.06 9.72
C HIS A 112 -4.95 -10.41 9.17
N GLY A 113 -5.65 -11.35 9.80
CA GLY A 113 -6.82 -11.98 9.21
C GLY A 113 -6.49 -12.60 7.85
N ASN A 114 -7.24 -12.24 6.82
CA ASN A 114 -7.02 -12.69 5.44
C ASN A 114 -6.10 -11.76 4.63
N HIS A 115 -5.54 -10.72 5.26
CA HIS A 115 -4.75 -9.71 4.56
C HIS A 115 -3.25 -10.04 4.60
N CYS A 116 -2.59 -9.72 3.49
CA CYS A 116 -1.14 -9.61 3.37
C CYS A 116 -0.80 -8.31 2.61
N ILE A 117 0.44 -7.84 2.78
CA ILE A 117 0.88 -6.66 2.02
C ILE A 117 1.16 -7.08 0.58
N THR A 118 0.49 -6.44 -0.38
CA THR A 118 0.57 -6.81 -1.80
C THR A 118 1.59 -6.01 -2.59
N ASN A 119 1.73 -4.73 -2.28
CA ASN A 119 2.60 -3.85 -3.05
C ASN A 119 3.03 -2.60 -2.28
N TYR A 120 4.02 -1.93 -2.86
CA TYR A 120 4.39 -0.55 -2.55
C TYR A 120 3.93 0.40 -3.66
N GLU A 121 3.55 1.59 -3.26
CA GLU A 121 3.44 2.82 -4.05
C GLU A 121 3.73 4.04 -3.16
N MET A 122 3.27 5.25 -3.47
CA MET A 122 3.75 6.43 -2.76
C MET A 122 2.67 7.43 -2.32
N GLU A 123 1.39 7.25 -2.68
CA GLU A 123 0.33 8.27 -2.52
C GLU A 123 -0.99 7.75 -1.91
N SER A 124 -1.26 6.45 -1.97
CA SER A 124 -2.58 5.87 -1.69
C SER A 124 -3.11 6.16 -0.28
N SER A 125 -2.25 6.14 0.73
CA SER A 125 -2.66 6.36 2.10
C SER A 125 -3.08 7.81 2.36
N ALA A 126 -2.32 8.77 1.83
CA ALA A 126 -2.64 10.19 1.92
C ALA A 126 -3.96 10.50 1.21
N LEU A 127 -4.13 9.99 -0.02
CA LEU A 127 -5.34 10.16 -0.80
C LEU A 127 -6.56 9.59 -0.07
N ALA A 128 -6.51 8.32 0.34
CA ALA A 128 -7.63 7.65 1.00
C ALA A 128 -7.95 8.29 2.37
N GLY A 129 -6.91 8.63 3.15
CA GLY A 129 -7.07 9.20 4.46
C GLY A 129 -7.66 10.60 4.46
N LEU A 130 -7.13 11.51 3.64
CA LEU A 130 -7.66 12.87 3.50
C LEU A 130 -9.07 12.87 2.90
N ALA A 131 -9.32 12.03 1.88
CA ALA A 131 -10.65 11.88 1.32
C ALA A 131 -11.66 11.49 2.41
N ARG A 132 -11.34 10.50 3.24
CA ARG A 132 -12.23 10.03 4.30
C ARG A 132 -12.47 11.08 5.40
N LEU A 133 -11.43 11.82 5.82
CA LEU A 133 -11.58 12.93 6.76
C LEU A 133 -12.48 14.04 6.22
N MET A 134 -12.51 14.25 4.91
CA MET A 134 -13.34 15.26 4.25
C MET A 134 -14.70 14.71 3.76
N GLY A 135 -15.05 13.48 4.08
CA GLY A 135 -16.31 12.86 3.66
C GLY A 135 -16.37 12.45 2.19
N HIS A 136 -15.23 12.24 1.55
CA HIS A 136 -15.11 11.78 0.18
C HIS A 136 -14.76 10.29 0.11
N LYS A 137 -15.00 9.67 -1.06
CA LYS A 137 -14.68 8.28 -1.36
C LYS A 137 -13.37 8.23 -2.15
N ALA A 138 -12.46 7.32 -1.79
CA ALA A 138 -11.24 7.09 -2.56
C ALA A 138 -10.79 5.63 -2.45
N THR A 139 -10.21 5.14 -3.51
CA THR A 139 -9.38 3.94 -3.59
C THR A 139 -8.26 4.17 -4.60
N THR A 140 -7.27 3.31 -4.60
CA THR A 140 -6.14 3.39 -5.53
C THR A 140 -6.03 2.08 -6.30
N VAL A 141 -5.83 2.21 -7.61
CA VAL A 141 -5.51 1.08 -8.47
C VAL A 141 -4.07 1.19 -8.96
N CYS A 142 -3.39 0.07 -8.99
CA CYS A 142 -2.00 -0.02 -9.40
C CYS A 142 -1.80 -1.14 -10.40
N MET A 143 -0.76 -1.04 -11.21
CA MET A 143 -0.23 -2.18 -11.95
C MET A 143 1.14 -2.55 -11.39
N VAL A 144 1.38 -3.83 -11.22
CA VAL A 144 2.68 -4.34 -10.78
C VAL A 144 3.69 -4.23 -11.94
N ILE A 145 4.60 -3.26 -11.85
CA ILE A 145 5.69 -3.08 -12.80
C ILE A 145 6.99 -3.78 -12.36
N ALA A 146 7.11 -4.06 -11.08
CA ALA A 146 8.23 -4.83 -10.53
C ALA A 146 7.71 -5.77 -9.42
N ASN A 147 8.18 -7.00 -9.41
CA ASN A 147 7.90 -7.95 -8.34
C ASN A 147 9.19 -8.23 -7.57
N ARG A 148 9.22 -7.86 -6.27
CA ARG A 148 10.41 -8.01 -5.44
C ARG A 148 10.63 -9.46 -5.01
N TYR A 149 9.56 -10.21 -4.82
CA TYR A 149 9.64 -11.63 -4.50
C TYR A 149 10.32 -12.42 -5.62
N ALA A 150 9.92 -12.17 -6.88
CA ALA A 150 10.51 -12.83 -8.05
C ALA A 150 11.78 -12.15 -8.58
N GLN A 151 12.13 -10.96 -8.05
CA GLN A 151 13.24 -10.10 -8.54
C GLN A 151 13.11 -9.73 -10.04
N GLU A 152 11.89 -9.50 -10.49
CA GLU A 152 11.56 -9.19 -11.87
C GLU A 152 11.12 -7.72 -12.03
N MET A 153 11.36 -7.14 -13.20
CA MET A 153 10.92 -5.81 -13.58
C MET A 153 10.48 -5.76 -15.04
N ASN A 154 9.34 -5.12 -15.31
CA ASN A 154 8.83 -4.86 -16.65
C ASN A 154 9.15 -3.42 -17.06
N THR A 155 9.87 -3.25 -18.15
CA THR A 155 10.19 -1.93 -18.73
C THR A 155 9.21 -1.50 -19.83
N ALA A 156 8.36 -2.40 -20.32
CA ALA A 156 7.41 -2.18 -21.42
C ALA A 156 5.94 -2.07 -20.92
N TYR A 157 5.73 -1.39 -19.78
CA TYR A 157 4.44 -1.37 -19.08
C TYR A 157 3.41 -0.36 -19.60
N LYS A 158 3.78 0.55 -20.51
CA LYS A 158 2.92 1.69 -20.91
C LYS A 158 1.56 1.26 -21.45
N ASN A 159 1.53 0.33 -22.40
CA ASN A 159 0.27 -0.15 -22.99
C ASN A 159 -0.65 -0.81 -21.95
N SER A 160 -0.08 -1.49 -20.96
CA SER A 160 -0.86 -2.13 -19.88
C SER A 160 -1.47 -1.11 -18.93
N ILE A 161 -0.82 0.04 -18.72
CA ILE A 161 -1.40 1.15 -17.94
C ILE A 161 -2.58 1.76 -18.67
N GLU A 162 -2.52 1.93 -19.98
CA GLU A 162 -3.65 2.42 -20.79
C GLU A 162 -4.87 1.52 -20.62
N VAL A 163 -4.67 0.20 -20.69
CA VAL A 163 -5.74 -0.78 -20.45
C VAL A 163 -6.31 -0.65 -19.02
N LEU A 164 -5.47 -0.42 -18.00
CA LEU A 164 -5.95 -0.21 -16.64
C LEU A 164 -6.80 1.06 -16.54
N ILE A 165 -6.35 2.16 -17.15
CA ILE A 165 -7.10 3.43 -17.17
C ILE A 165 -8.47 3.26 -17.81
N GLU A 166 -8.55 2.63 -18.98
CA GLU A 166 -9.80 2.34 -19.69
C GLU A 166 -10.76 1.55 -18.81
N LYS A 167 -10.28 0.44 -18.21
CA LYS A 167 -11.09 -0.38 -17.29
C LYS A 167 -11.65 0.41 -16.11
N VAL A 168 -10.86 1.27 -15.51
CA VAL A 168 -11.32 2.11 -14.39
C VAL A 168 -12.36 3.11 -14.85
N LEU A 169 -12.13 3.80 -15.97
CA LEU A 169 -13.08 4.80 -16.49
C LEU A 169 -14.42 4.19 -16.91
N GLU A 170 -14.44 2.94 -17.39
CA GLU A 170 -15.67 2.24 -17.74
C GLU A 170 -16.50 1.79 -16.50
N ARG A 171 -15.87 1.75 -15.32
CA ARG A 171 -16.46 1.18 -14.10
C ARG A 171 -16.85 2.21 -13.03
N ILE A 172 -16.47 3.46 -13.20
CA ILE A 172 -16.78 4.55 -12.25
C ILE A 172 -18.04 5.37 -12.61
#